data_0c087d9b3ed365cd430b455d7571c797
#
_entry.id   0c087d9b3ed365cd430b455d7571c797
#
_cell.length_a   1.000
_cell.length_b   1.000
_cell.length_c   1.000
_cell.angle_alpha   90.00
_cell.angle_beta   90.00
_cell.angle_gamma   90.00
#
_symmetry.space_group_name_H-M   'P 1'
#
loop_
_entity.id
_entity.type
_entity.pdbx_description
1 polymer ?
#
loop_
_entity_poly.entity_id
_entity_poly.type
_entity_poly.pdbx_seq_one_letter_code
_entity_poly.pdbx_strand_id
1 'polypeptide(L)'
;LADLAAPDTAVDPANWTCPAPLRDQPVVVMGHGGGGALSAELIEQVFAPAYGNPTLAALTDSAVFELGGARLAFSTDSYVVRPLFFPGGSLGDLAVNGTVNDLAMSGARPAFLSTAFVLEEGVELAVVERIARALGAAAEAAGVVVATGDTKVVESGHGDGVYVTTAGVGVVPDGVDIRPQRARPGDAVIVSGPIGLHGVAVMSVREGLEFGVEITSDTAPLAGLVAAMLEVTKDIHVLRDPTRGGLGASLNEIARASGTGVRLRDRAVPVPEEVANACAFLGLDPLYVANEGRLVAFVPPEHAEAVLAAMRAHPQGTGAALIGECVADHPGMVVVATGLGGTRVVDLPLGEQLPRIC
;
A
#
# COMPACT_ATOMS: atom_id res chain seq x y z
N LEU A 1 -12.77 16.70 36.12
CA LEU A 1 -12.21 16.77 34.77
C LEU A 1 -11.21 17.91 34.78
N ALA A 2 -9.97 17.56 35.07
CA ALA A 2 -8.85 18.50 35.12
C ALA A 2 -8.39 18.79 33.70
N ASP A 3 -8.20 20.07 33.40
CA ASP A 3 -7.54 20.59 32.21
C ASP A 3 -6.29 19.80 31.87
N LEU A 4 -6.35 19.02 30.82
CA LEU A 4 -5.18 18.66 30.06
C LEU A 4 -4.86 19.89 29.19
N ALA A 5 -4.06 20.79 29.73
CA ALA A 5 -3.48 21.87 28.97
C ALA A 5 -2.70 21.21 27.81
N ALA A 6 -3.17 21.42 26.59
CA ALA A 6 -2.45 21.04 25.39
C ALA A 6 -1.05 21.70 25.43
N PRO A 7 0.03 21.02 25.03
CA PRO A 7 1.31 21.67 24.89
C PRO A 7 1.18 22.85 23.92
N ASP A 8 1.69 24.01 24.33
CA ASP A 8 1.54 25.34 23.71
C ASP A 8 2.42 25.48 22.43
N THR A 9 2.55 24.42 21.66
CA THR A 9 3.12 24.46 20.31
C THR A 9 2.00 24.09 19.33
N ALA A 10 1.11 25.05 19.08
CA ALA A 10 0.19 24.92 17.94
C ALA A 10 1.04 24.71 16.68
N VAL A 11 0.86 23.56 16.03
CA VAL A 11 1.43 23.30 14.71
C VAL A 11 0.89 24.41 13.79
N ASP A 12 1.77 25.27 13.29
CA ASP A 12 1.39 26.35 12.37
C ASP A 12 1.42 25.82 10.91
N PRO A 13 0.28 25.55 10.31
CA PRO A 13 0.22 25.02 8.94
C PRO A 13 0.81 25.99 7.90
N ALA A 14 0.93 27.30 8.21
CA ALA A 14 1.50 28.29 7.31
C ALA A 14 3.00 28.11 7.07
N ASN A 15 3.68 27.41 7.97
CA ASN A 15 5.12 27.09 7.85
C ASN A 15 5.41 25.78 7.12
N TRP A 16 4.41 25.07 6.65
CA TRP A 16 4.61 23.83 5.87
C TRP A 16 5.14 24.16 4.47
N THR A 17 6.05 23.35 3.93
CA THR A 17 6.81 23.66 2.72
C THR A 17 6.11 23.36 1.39
N CYS A 18 4.93 22.71 1.37
CA CYS A 18 4.19 22.37 0.16
C CYS A 18 3.12 23.44 -0.23
N PRO A 19 2.97 23.82 -1.48
CA PRO A 19 2.02 24.84 -1.93
C PRO A 19 0.56 24.38 -2.11
N ALA A 20 0.11 23.36 -1.36
CA ALA A 20 -1.25 22.86 -1.51
C ALA A 20 -2.31 23.83 -0.96
N PRO A 21 -3.44 24.06 -1.67
CA PRO A 21 -4.49 25.00 -1.25
C PRO A 21 -5.25 24.59 0.02
N LEU A 22 -5.00 23.40 0.56
CA LEU A 22 -5.63 22.89 1.79
C LEU A 22 -4.91 23.32 3.08
N ARG A 23 -3.81 24.05 2.99
CA ARG A 23 -3.02 24.54 4.14
C ARG A 23 -3.70 25.55 5.01
N ASP A 24 -4.66 26.28 4.46
CA ASP A 24 -5.39 27.31 5.20
C ASP A 24 -6.45 26.71 6.14
N GLN A 25 -6.57 25.37 6.20
CA GLN A 25 -7.53 24.71 7.08
C GLN A 25 -6.79 23.99 8.23
N PRO A 26 -6.93 24.45 9.47
CA PRO A 26 -6.30 23.84 10.64
C PRO A 26 -7.05 22.58 11.10
N VAL A 27 -7.57 21.79 10.16
CA VAL A 27 -8.39 20.60 10.41
C VAL A 27 -7.97 19.46 9.50
N VAL A 28 -8.19 18.24 9.96
CA VAL A 28 -7.97 17.04 9.15
C VAL A 28 -8.99 16.99 8.02
N VAL A 29 -8.52 16.73 6.81
CA VAL A 29 -9.34 16.50 5.62
C VAL A 29 -9.07 15.11 5.06
N MET A 30 -9.98 14.59 4.21
CA MET A 30 -9.86 13.23 3.65
C MET A 30 -8.51 12.95 2.99
N GLY A 31 -7.94 13.93 2.29
CA GLY A 31 -6.64 13.81 1.63
C GLY A 31 -5.46 13.48 2.56
N HIS A 32 -5.56 13.75 3.86
CA HIS A 32 -4.54 13.37 4.83
C HIS A 32 -4.45 11.85 5.06
N GLY A 33 -5.48 11.09 4.66
CA GLY A 33 -5.50 9.62 4.72
C GLY A 33 -5.19 8.93 3.39
N GLY A 34 -4.97 9.67 2.30
CA GLY A 34 -4.98 9.15 0.93
C GLY A 34 -3.65 8.64 0.37
N GLY A 35 -2.57 8.59 1.14
CA GLY A 35 -1.26 8.12 0.65
C GLY A 35 -0.55 9.09 -0.31
N GLY A 36 -1.03 10.36 -0.41
CA GLY A 36 -0.42 11.39 -1.25
C GLY A 36 0.43 12.41 -0.46
N ALA A 37 0.65 13.58 -1.06
CA ALA A 37 1.48 14.65 -0.47
C ALA A 37 0.97 15.10 0.90
N LEU A 38 -0.35 15.20 1.10
CA LEU A 38 -0.94 15.60 2.38
C LEU A 38 -0.69 14.56 3.49
N SER A 39 -0.72 13.28 3.17
CA SER A 39 -0.38 12.21 4.14
C SER A 39 1.08 12.30 4.54
N ALA A 40 1.98 12.49 3.58
CA ALA A 40 3.40 12.66 3.83
C ALA A 40 3.67 13.88 4.73
N GLU A 41 3.04 15.02 4.46
CA GLU A 41 3.16 16.23 5.27
C GLU A 41 2.66 16.01 6.71
N LEU A 42 1.54 15.32 6.89
CA LEU A 42 1.02 15.00 8.23
C LEU A 42 2.03 14.16 9.03
N ILE A 43 2.65 13.19 8.38
CA ILE A 43 3.67 12.35 9.01
C ILE A 43 4.91 13.18 9.36
N GLU A 44 5.43 13.95 8.42
CA GLU A 44 6.67 14.72 8.56
C GLU A 44 6.54 15.90 9.56
N GLN A 45 5.38 16.56 9.58
CA GLN A 45 5.20 17.79 10.35
C GLN A 45 4.56 17.56 11.73
N VAL A 46 3.80 16.48 11.89
CA VAL A 46 3.06 16.22 13.14
C VAL A 46 3.58 14.98 13.84
N PHE A 47 3.59 13.84 13.19
CA PHE A 47 3.87 12.56 13.86
C PHE A 47 5.38 12.35 14.09
N ALA A 48 6.21 12.52 13.08
CA ALA A 48 7.64 12.31 13.21
C ALA A 48 8.30 13.25 14.25
N PRO A 49 7.96 14.55 14.36
CA PRO A 49 8.48 15.38 15.44
C PRO A 49 8.02 14.96 16.83
N ALA A 50 6.81 14.40 16.94
CA ALA A 50 6.24 14.02 18.23
C ALA A 50 6.88 12.75 18.84
N TYR A 51 7.20 11.75 18.02
CA TYR A 51 7.72 10.46 18.48
C TYR A 51 8.76 9.82 17.55
N GLY A 52 9.39 10.63 16.70
CA GLY A 52 10.41 10.18 15.76
C GLY A 52 11.60 9.51 16.44
N ASN A 53 12.13 8.51 15.79
CA ASN A 53 13.30 7.74 16.22
C ASN A 53 13.99 7.13 14.99
N PRO A 54 15.22 6.59 15.12
CA PRO A 54 15.95 6.05 13.97
C PRO A 54 15.23 4.94 13.20
N THR A 55 14.40 4.12 13.86
CA THR A 55 13.63 3.06 13.22
C THR A 55 12.50 3.64 12.36
N LEU A 56 11.75 4.60 12.90
CA LEU A 56 10.67 5.28 12.18
C LEU A 56 11.20 6.14 11.02
N ALA A 57 12.38 6.71 11.13
CA ALA A 57 12.97 7.59 10.12
C ALA A 57 13.19 6.92 8.75
N ALA A 58 13.16 5.59 8.68
CA ALA A 58 13.25 4.84 7.43
C ALA A 58 12.00 4.99 6.54
N LEU A 59 10.83 5.28 7.12
CA LEU A 59 9.52 5.44 6.46
C LEU A 59 9.23 4.34 5.42
N THR A 60 9.44 3.10 5.82
CA THR A 60 9.16 1.89 5.03
C THR A 60 7.79 1.29 5.40
N ASP A 61 7.25 0.37 4.61
CA ASP A 61 5.97 -0.31 4.88
C ASP A 61 5.97 -1.04 6.22
N SER A 62 7.12 -1.56 6.64
CA SER A 62 7.31 -2.13 7.97
C SER A 62 8.62 -1.67 8.60
N ALA A 63 8.61 -1.49 9.91
CA ALA A 63 9.81 -1.19 10.69
C ALA A 63 10.65 -2.46 10.89
N VAL A 64 11.92 -2.43 10.48
CA VAL A 64 12.86 -3.54 10.68
C VAL A 64 13.84 -3.21 11.82
N PHE A 65 13.94 -4.11 12.79
CA PHE A 65 14.81 -3.96 13.97
C PHE A 65 15.32 -5.30 14.49
N GLU A 66 16.33 -5.27 15.34
CA GLU A 66 16.88 -6.46 15.98
C GLU A 66 16.36 -6.60 17.42
N LEU A 67 15.90 -7.82 17.74
CA LEU A 67 15.47 -8.17 19.09
C LEU A 67 15.85 -9.61 19.39
N GLY A 68 16.63 -9.80 20.48
CA GLY A 68 17.03 -11.16 20.91
C GLY A 68 17.85 -11.93 19.88
N GLY A 69 18.58 -11.26 19.01
CA GLY A 69 19.38 -11.87 17.94
C GLY A 69 18.60 -12.23 16.67
N ALA A 70 17.31 -11.89 16.62
CA ALA A 70 16.49 -12.03 15.41
C ALA A 70 16.25 -10.65 14.78
N ARG A 71 16.25 -10.58 13.45
CA ARG A 71 15.78 -9.41 12.70
C ARG A 71 14.28 -9.54 12.50
N LEU A 72 13.52 -8.59 13.01
CA LEU A 72 12.07 -8.59 12.96
C LEU A 72 11.57 -7.42 12.11
N ALA A 73 10.49 -7.67 11.38
CA ALA A 73 9.67 -6.65 10.77
C ALA A 73 8.38 -6.49 11.58
N PHE A 74 7.92 -5.26 11.74
CA PHE A 74 6.67 -4.90 12.42
C PHE A 74 5.93 -3.84 11.62
N SER A 75 4.65 -4.09 11.37
CA SER A 75 3.75 -3.14 10.70
C SER A 75 2.42 -3.05 11.41
N THR A 76 1.71 -1.95 11.19
CA THR A 76 0.32 -1.76 11.63
C THR A 76 -0.43 -0.95 10.60
N ASP A 77 -1.68 -1.35 10.34
CA ASP A 77 -2.55 -0.65 9.42
C ASP A 77 -3.99 -0.63 9.93
N SER A 78 -4.77 0.35 9.46
CA SER A 78 -6.17 0.55 9.85
C SER A 78 -7.05 0.61 8.60
N TYR A 79 -8.09 -0.20 8.58
CA TYR A 79 -8.95 -0.44 7.43
C TYR A 79 -10.32 0.20 7.61
N VAL A 80 -10.71 1.02 6.63
CA VAL A 80 -11.93 1.83 6.61
C VAL A 80 -12.58 1.74 5.22
N VAL A 81 -12.83 0.53 4.74
CA VAL A 81 -13.39 0.31 3.40
C VAL A 81 -14.92 0.44 3.38
N ARG A 82 -15.45 1.02 2.33
CA ARG A 82 -16.88 1.04 2.03
C ARG A 82 -17.12 0.75 0.56
N PRO A 83 -17.94 -0.30 0.23
CA PRO A 83 -18.67 -1.20 1.14
C PRO A 83 -17.75 -2.18 1.88
N LEU A 84 -18.25 -2.78 2.98
CA LEU A 84 -17.51 -3.77 3.80
C LEU A 84 -17.26 -5.08 3.06
N PHE A 85 -18.06 -5.37 2.04
CA PHE A 85 -17.97 -6.55 1.16
C PHE A 85 -18.02 -6.09 -0.28
N PHE A 86 -17.12 -6.58 -1.10
CA PHE A 86 -16.98 -6.20 -2.51
C PHE A 86 -16.60 -7.44 -3.34
N PRO A 87 -16.71 -7.42 -4.67
CA PRO A 87 -16.29 -8.53 -5.50
C PRO A 87 -14.83 -8.91 -5.26
N GLY A 88 -14.57 -10.15 -4.91
CA GLY A 88 -13.23 -10.68 -4.65
C GLY A 88 -12.71 -10.49 -3.23
N GLY A 89 -13.48 -9.88 -2.29
CA GLY A 89 -13.01 -9.72 -0.92
C GLY A 89 -13.94 -8.97 0.04
N SER A 90 -13.40 -8.68 1.19
CA SER A 90 -14.08 -7.97 2.28
C SER A 90 -13.10 -7.18 3.13
N LEU A 91 -13.62 -6.39 4.08
CA LEU A 91 -12.82 -5.76 5.12
C LEU A 91 -11.93 -6.76 5.88
N GLY A 92 -12.40 -8.00 6.09
CA GLY A 92 -11.63 -9.04 6.78
C GLY A 92 -10.42 -9.52 5.97
N ASP A 93 -10.58 -9.67 4.66
CA ASP A 93 -9.49 -10.04 3.74
C ASP A 93 -8.44 -8.94 3.68
N LEU A 94 -8.86 -7.68 3.52
CA LEU A 94 -7.95 -6.53 3.48
C LEU A 94 -7.14 -6.40 4.76
N ALA A 95 -7.80 -6.54 5.93
CA ALA A 95 -7.16 -6.38 7.22
C ALA A 95 -6.01 -7.36 7.47
N VAL A 96 -6.08 -8.56 6.90
CA VAL A 96 -4.98 -9.53 6.96
C VAL A 96 -3.96 -9.28 5.86
N ASN A 97 -4.44 -9.23 4.60
CA ASN A 97 -3.56 -9.21 3.45
C ASN A 97 -2.67 -7.95 3.44
N GLY A 98 -3.20 -6.79 3.73
CA GLY A 98 -2.42 -5.55 3.73
C GLY A 98 -1.28 -5.60 4.75
N THR A 99 -1.55 -5.91 6.03
CA THR A 99 -0.48 -6.01 7.04
C THR A 99 0.52 -7.13 6.75
N VAL A 100 0.07 -8.26 6.21
CA VAL A 100 0.96 -9.35 5.75
C VAL A 100 1.83 -8.88 4.58
N ASN A 101 1.27 -8.11 3.66
CA ASN A 101 1.99 -7.57 2.50
C ASN A 101 3.03 -6.54 2.93
N ASP A 102 2.69 -5.62 3.83
CA ASP A 102 3.64 -4.67 4.42
C ASP A 102 4.87 -5.38 5.01
N LEU A 103 4.65 -6.44 5.79
CA LEU A 103 5.74 -7.24 6.33
C LEU A 103 6.57 -7.89 5.22
N ALA A 104 5.91 -8.40 4.18
CA ALA A 104 6.57 -9.04 3.05
C ALA A 104 7.39 -8.04 2.22
N MET A 105 7.02 -6.74 2.16
CA MET A 105 7.78 -5.73 1.43
C MET A 105 9.18 -5.48 2.01
N SER A 106 9.42 -5.82 3.27
CA SER A 106 10.78 -5.85 3.84
C SER A 106 11.49 -7.21 3.68
N GLY A 107 10.89 -8.15 2.93
CA GLY A 107 11.37 -9.52 2.75
C GLY A 107 11.13 -10.41 3.98
N ALA A 108 10.32 -9.98 4.92
CA ALA A 108 10.01 -10.76 6.10
C ALA A 108 9.05 -11.90 5.78
N ARG A 109 9.16 -12.97 6.57
CA ARG A 109 8.15 -14.01 6.66
C ARG A 109 7.19 -13.64 7.80
N PRO A 110 5.95 -13.22 7.50
CA PRO A 110 4.94 -12.93 8.50
C PRO A 110 4.67 -14.14 9.40
N ALA A 111 4.39 -13.90 10.68
CA ALA A 111 4.17 -14.97 11.66
C ALA A 111 2.90 -14.76 12.50
N PHE A 112 2.77 -13.59 13.09
CA PHE A 112 1.65 -13.30 14.00
C PHE A 112 1.01 -11.96 13.65
N LEU A 113 -0.32 -11.89 13.86
CA LEU A 113 -1.11 -10.68 13.78
C LEU A 113 -1.85 -10.45 15.11
N SER A 114 -2.08 -9.19 15.42
CA SER A 114 -3.17 -8.77 16.31
C SER A 114 -4.29 -8.14 15.48
N THR A 115 -5.53 -8.17 16.01
CA THR A 115 -6.68 -7.52 15.39
C THR A 115 -7.42 -6.70 16.42
N ALA A 116 -7.78 -5.46 16.09
CA ALA A 116 -8.63 -4.64 16.94
C ALA A 116 -9.84 -4.14 16.12
N PHE A 117 -11.02 -4.30 16.68
CA PHE A 117 -12.28 -3.86 16.10
C PHE A 117 -12.80 -2.62 16.82
N VAL A 118 -13.20 -1.60 16.06
CA VAL A 118 -14.06 -0.54 16.56
C VAL A 118 -15.40 -0.68 15.85
N LEU A 119 -16.44 -0.96 16.62
CA LEU A 119 -17.79 -1.24 16.13
C LEU A 119 -18.72 -0.09 16.50
N GLU A 120 -19.59 0.31 15.60
CA GLU A 120 -20.65 1.25 15.89
C GLU A 120 -21.86 0.49 16.46
N GLU A 121 -22.47 1.02 17.53
CA GLU A 121 -23.70 0.51 18.09
C GLU A 121 -24.81 0.44 17.02
N GLY A 122 -25.43 -0.73 16.87
CA GLY A 122 -26.46 -0.98 15.86
C GLY A 122 -25.97 -1.80 14.66
N VAL A 123 -24.66 -2.05 14.53
CA VAL A 123 -24.15 -2.99 13.51
C VAL A 123 -24.64 -4.41 13.83
N GLU A 124 -25.18 -5.09 12.84
CA GLU A 124 -25.66 -6.47 12.99
C GLU A 124 -24.51 -7.42 13.32
N LEU A 125 -24.71 -8.27 14.34
CA LEU A 125 -23.71 -9.28 14.72
C LEU A 125 -23.36 -10.23 13.56
N ALA A 126 -24.31 -10.52 12.65
CA ALA A 126 -24.08 -11.32 11.45
C ALA A 126 -23.05 -10.67 10.50
N VAL A 127 -23.01 -9.34 10.41
CA VAL A 127 -22.01 -8.60 9.63
C VAL A 127 -20.64 -8.77 10.28
N VAL A 128 -20.54 -8.58 11.60
CA VAL A 128 -19.29 -8.77 12.36
C VAL A 128 -18.77 -10.20 12.23
N GLU A 129 -19.67 -11.20 12.38
CA GLU A 129 -19.32 -12.61 12.22
C GLU A 129 -18.77 -12.90 10.81
N ARG A 130 -19.40 -12.37 9.78
CA ARG A 130 -18.96 -12.55 8.39
C ARG A 130 -17.57 -11.97 8.16
N ILE A 131 -17.29 -10.76 8.69
CA ILE A 131 -15.95 -10.14 8.61
C ILE A 131 -14.92 -10.97 9.36
N ALA A 132 -15.24 -11.40 10.58
CA ALA A 132 -14.33 -12.21 11.40
C ALA A 132 -14.01 -13.57 10.76
N ARG A 133 -14.97 -14.22 10.10
CA ARG A 133 -14.74 -15.46 9.34
C ARG A 133 -13.84 -15.23 8.13
N ALA A 134 -14.06 -14.15 7.36
CA ALA A 134 -13.22 -13.79 6.24
C ALA A 134 -11.77 -13.50 6.69
N LEU A 135 -11.61 -12.75 7.79
CA LEU A 135 -10.31 -12.48 8.41
C LEU A 135 -9.60 -13.78 8.82
N GLY A 136 -10.31 -14.70 9.48
CA GLY A 136 -9.75 -15.99 9.85
C GLY A 136 -9.30 -16.83 8.67
N ALA A 137 -10.10 -16.87 7.59
CA ALA A 137 -9.77 -17.60 6.37
C ALA A 137 -8.56 -16.96 5.64
N ALA A 138 -8.49 -15.63 5.59
CA ALA A 138 -7.35 -14.91 5.02
C ALA A 138 -6.05 -15.16 5.83
N ALA A 139 -6.13 -15.19 7.16
CA ALA A 139 -5.00 -15.51 8.02
C ALA A 139 -4.48 -16.95 7.80
N GLU A 140 -5.39 -17.91 7.65
CA GLU A 140 -5.04 -19.29 7.31
C GLU A 140 -4.35 -19.36 5.93
N ALA A 141 -4.92 -18.70 4.92
CA ALA A 141 -4.35 -18.65 3.57
C ALA A 141 -2.97 -17.97 3.52
N ALA A 142 -2.76 -16.94 4.35
CA ALA A 142 -1.48 -16.24 4.48
C ALA A 142 -0.47 -16.99 5.36
N GLY A 143 -0.88 -18.06 6.05
CA GLY A 143 -0.02 -18.83 6.95
C GLY A 143 0.37 -18.09 8.23
N VAL A 144 -0.47 -17.16 8.70
CA VAL A 144 -0.23 -16.35 9.92
C VAL A 144 -1.24 -16.68 11.01
N VAL A 145 -0.84 -16.44 12.27
CA VAL A 145 -1.69 -16.68 13.44
C VAL A 145 -2.20 -15.34 13.98
N VAL A 146 -3.51 -15.20 14.12
CA VAL A 146 -4.11 -14.11 14.90
C VAL A 146 -3.93 -14.43 16.37
N ALA A 147 -2.96 -13.80 17.02
CA ALA A 147 -2.50 -14.16 18.35
C ALA A 147 -3.23 -13.42 19.48
N THR A 148 -3.76 -12.24 19.19
CA THR A 148 -4.46 -11.39 20.17
C THR A 148 -5.37 -10.39 19.47
N GLY A 149 -6.25 -9.74 20.25
CA GLY A 149 -7.13 -8.72 19.71
C GLY A 149 -7.79 -7.87 20.79
N ASP A 150 -8.51 -6.85 20.35
CA ASP A 150 -9.33 -5.98 21.21
C ASP A 150 -10.63 -5.62 20.49
N THR A 151 -11.64 -5.17 21.25
CA THR A 151 -12.91 -4.70 20.70
C THR A 151 -13.38 -3.49 21.47
N LYS A 152 -13.74 -2.43 20.75
CA LYS A 152 -14.41 -1.25 21.28
C LYS A 152 -15.74 -1.05 20.56
N VAL A 153 -16.71 -0.49 21.28
CA VAL A 153 -17.99 -0.08 20.71
C VAL A 153 -18.13 1.42 20.92
N VAL A 154 -18.49 2.15 19.86
CA VAL A 154 -18.84 3.57 19.91
C VAL A 154 -20.36 3.72 19.73
N GLU A 155 -20.91 4.82 20.24
CA GLU A 155 -22.34 5.10 20.16
C GLU A 155 -22.78 5.28 18.70
N SER A 156 -24.05 4.98 18.42
CA SER A 156 -24.66 5.17 17.10
C SER A 156 -24.53 6.63 16.61
N GLY A 157 -24.11 6.80 15.36
CA GLY A 157 -23.83 8.11 14.74
C GLY A 157 -22.45 8.69 15.03
N HIS A 158 -21.58 7.95 15.74
CA HIS A 158 -20.19 8.34 16.05
C HIS A 158 -19.16 7.44 15.37
N GLY A 159 -19.57 6.54 14.52
CA GLY A 159 -18.73 5.66 13.73
C GLY A 159 -19.22 5.58 12.29
N ASP A 160 -18.73 4.59 11.57
CA ASP A 160 -19.17 4.25 10.22
C ASP A 160 -19.24 2.71 10.07
N GLY A 161 -19.92 2.12 11.00
CA GLY A 161 -20.14 0.70 11.09
C GLY A 161 -18.97 -0.06 11.71
N VAL A 162 -17.97 -0.45 10.92
CA VAL A 162 -16.87 -1.31 11.37
C VAL A 162 -15.54 -0.77 10.91
N TYR A 163 -14.61 -0.61 11.84
CA TYR A 163 -13.20 -0.38 11.57
C TYR A 163 -12.38 -1.56 12.10
N VAL A 164 -11.34 -1.94 11.37
CA VAL A 164 -10.40 -2.97 11.79
C VAL A 164 -8.98 -2.41 11.74
N THR A 165 -8.25 -2.58 12.83
CA THR A 165 -6.81 -2.31 12.87
C THR A 165 -6.08 -3.62 13.10
N THR A 166 -5.06 -3.88 12.31
CA THR A 166 -4.17 -5.03 12.49
C THR A 166 -2.75 -4.53 12.76
N ALA A 167 -2.01 -5.29 13.54
CA ALA A 167 -0.57 -5.14 13.64
C ALA A 167 0.08 -6.52 13.50
N GLY A 168 1.21 -6.58 12.82
CA GLY A 168 1.86 -7.83 12.50
C GLY A 168 3.35 -7.84 12.82
N VAL A 169 3.88 -9.03 13.06
CA VAL A 169 5.31 -9.27 13.21
C VAL A 169 5.75 -10.41 12.31
N GLY A 170 6.90 -10.23 11.67
CA GLY A 170 7.54 -11.23 10.83
C GLY A 170 9.04 -11.30 11.07
N VAL A 171 9.67 -12.36 10.56
CA VAL A 171 11.13 -12.55 10.66
C VAL A 171 11.76 -12.25 9.31
N VAL A 172 12.73 -11.34 9.30
CA VAL A 172 13.53 -10.98 8.12
C VAL A 172 14.70 -11.96 8.01
N PRO A 173 14.83 -12.70 6.90
CA PRO A 173 15.94 -13.64 6.71
C PRO A 173 17.30 -12.93 6.68
N ASP A 174 18.34 -13.65 7.08
CA ASP A 174 19.71 -13.15 7.01
C ASP A 174 20.12 -12.80 5.57
N GLY A 175 20.78 -11.66 5.43
CA GLY A 175 21.27 -11.16 4.14
C GLY A 175 20.21 -10.49 3.27
N VAL A 176 18.96 -10.37 3.73
CA VAL A 176 17.92 -9.60 3.07
C VAL A 176 17.95 -8.16 3.58
N ASP A 177 18.07 -7.18 2.69
CA ASP A 177 18.00 -5.74 2.98
C ASP A 177 17.19 -5.06 1.88
N ILE A 178 15.89 -4.91 2.10
CA ILE A 178 14.94 -4.33 1.15
C ILE A 178 14.43 -3.04 1.72
N ARG A 179 14.62 -1.93 0.97
CA ARG A 179 14.18 -0.59 1.39
C ARG A 179 14.24 0.39 0.22
N PRO A 180 13.39 1.43 0.19
CA PRO A 180 13.30 2.37 -0.93
C PRO A 180 14.63 3.04 -1.30
N GLN A 181 15.47 3.34 -0.31
CA GLN A 181 16.77 4.00 -0.50
C GLN A 181 17.79 3.16 -1.28
N ARG A 182 17.53 1.87 -1.49
CA ARG A 182 18.42 0.99 -2.25
C ARG A 182 18.19 0.98 -3.76
N ALA A 183 17.10 1.59 -4.25
CA ALA A 183 16.94 1.73 -5.70
C ALA A 183 18.10 2.50 -6.31
N ARG A 184 18.60 2.02 -7.44
CA ARG A 184 19.74 2.64 -8.14
C ARG A 184 19.58 2.54 -9.66
N PRO A 185 20.22 3.44 -10.41
CA PRO A 185 20.19 3.39 -11.87
C PRO A 185 20.63 2.04 -12.40
N GLY A 186 19.87 1.51 -13.37
CA GLY A 186 20.04 0.19 -13.95
C GLY A 186 19.10 -0.86 -13.39
N ASP A 187 18.48 -0.64 -12.21
CA ASP A 187 17.50 -1.59 -11.68
C ASP A 187 16.30 -1.75 -12.62
N ALA A 188 15.91 -2.97 -12.85
CA ALA A 188 14.69 -3.33 -13.55
C ALA A 188 13.48 -3.10 -12.63
N VAL A 189 12.44 -2.45 -13.14
CA VAL A 189 11.18 -2.23 -12.41
C VAL A 189 10.15 -3.25 -12.89
N ILE A 190 9.74 -4.14 -11.99
CA ILE A 190 8.82 -5.25 -12.27
C ILE A 190 7.56 -5.08 -11.41
N VAL A 191 6.37 -5.20 -12.01
CA VAL A 191 5.10 -5.33 -11.29
C VAL A 191 4.63 -6.77 -11.30
N SER A 192 4.01 -7.25 -10.21
CA SER A 192 3.62 -8.65 -10.07
C SER A 192 2.40 -9.05 -10.90
N GLY A 193 1.64 -8.09 -11.43
CA GLY A 193 0.46 -8.38 -12.23
C GLY A 193 -0.30 -7.15 -12.68
N PRO A 194 -1.51 -7.35 -13.24
CA PRO A 194 -2.39 -6.27 -13.67
C PRO A 194 -2.75 -5.32 -12.53
N ILE A 195 -2.79 -4.00 -12.82
CA ILE A 195 -3.08 -2.96 -11.84
C ILE A 195 -4.51 -2.42 -11.94
N GLY A 196 -4.99 -1.82 -10.84
CA GLY A 196 -6.24 -1.07 -10.75
C GLY A 196 -7.49 -1.91 -10.46
N LEU A 197 -7.38 -3.22 -10.33
CA LEU A 197 -8.51 -4.12 -10.12
C LEU A 197 -9.24 -3.83 -8.80
N HIS A 198 -8.50 -3.67 -7.69
CA HIS A 198 -9.11 -3.43 -6.38
C HIS A 198 -9.93 -2.14 -6.35
N GLY A 199 -9.30 -1.03 -6.71
CA GLY A 199 -9.97 0.27 -6.65
C GLY A 199 -11.22 0.32 -7.52
N VAL A 200 -11.19 -0.24 -8.73
CA VAL A 200 -12.37 -0.30 -9.61
C VAL A 200 -13.43 -1.24 -9.06
N ALA A 201 -13.05 -2.41 -8.50
CA ALA A 201 -14.00 -3.35 -7.90
C ALA A 201 -14.78 -2.73 -6.74
N VAL A 202 -14.11 -2.02 -5.83
CA VAL A 202 -14.77 -1.33 -4.71
C VAL A 202 -15.66 -0.19 -5.20
N MET A 203 -15.18 0.63 -6.15
CA MET A 203 -15.93 1.75 -6.72
C MET A 203 -17.17 1.29 -7.48
N SER A 204 -17.11 0.18 -8.24
CA SER A 204 -18.25 -0.33 -8.98
C SER A 204 -19.45 -0.60 -8.07
N VAL A 205 -19.22 -1.23 -6.92
CA VAL A 205 -20.28 -1.50 -5.94
C VAL A 205 -20.73 -0.24 -5.22
N ARG A 206 -19.79 0.63 -4.83
CA ARG A 206 -20.10 1.88 -4.11
C ARG A 206 -21.01 2.80 -4.90
N GLU A 207 -20.70 2.97 -6.18
CA GLU A 207 -21.41 3.90 -7.06
C GLU A 207 -22.52 3.21 -7.89
N GLY A 208 -22.72 1.88 -7.70
CA GLY A 208 -23.69 1.11 -8.46
C GLY A 208 -23.39 1.07 -9.97
N LEU A 209 -22.11 1.04 -10.34
CA LEU A 209 -21.68 1.06 -11.74
C LEU A 209 -21.58 -0.35 -12.30
N GLU A 210 -22.19 -0.57 -13.45
CA GLU A 210 -22.11 -1.83 -14.21
C GLU A 210 -21.24 -1.63 -15.46
N PHE A 211 -20.11 -2.34 -15.53
CA PHE A 211 -19.17 -2.26 -16.65
C PHE A 211 -19.36 -3.40 -17.68
N GLY A 212 -20.48 -4.15 -17.60
CA GLY A 212 -20.76 -5.28 -18.48
C GLY A 212 -20.00 -6.57 -18.16
N VAL A 213 -18.98 -6.48 -17.30
CA VAL A 213 -18.22 -7.58 -16.72
C VAL A 213 -18.03 -7.34 -15.24
N GLU A 214 -17.99 -8.40 -14.44
CA GLU A 214 -17.68 -8.28 -13.03
C GLU A 214 -16.17 -8.09 -12.85
N ILE A 215 -15.77 -6.95 -12.23
CA ILE A 215 -14.39 -6.67 -11.88
C ILE A 215 -14.19 -7.06 -10.42
N THR A 216 -13.28 -7.99 -10.17
CA THR A 216 -12.98 -8.49 -8.83
C THR A 216 -11.70 -7.88 -8.29
N SER A 217 -11.68 -7.61 -6.98
CA SER A 217 -10.48 -7.15 -6.27
C SER A 217 -9.33 -8.15 -6.41
N ASP A 218 -8.13 -7.63 -6.49
CA ASP A 218 -6.90 -8.40 -6.50
C ASP A 218 -6.35 -8.71 -5.09
N THR A 219 -7.10 -8.41 -4.03
CA THR A 219 -6.64 -8.63 -2.65
C THR A 219 -6.14 -10.06 -2.45
N ALA A 220 -4.88 -10.18 -2.03
CA ALA A 220 -4.22 -11.47 -1.85
C ALA A 220 -2.94 -11.34 -1.00
N PRO A 221 -2.53 -12.40 -0.26
CA PRO A 221 -1.27 -12.39 0.48
C PRO A 221 -0.08 -12.59 -0.47
N LEU A 222 0.93 -11.71 -0.39
CA LEU A 222 2.10 -11.69 -1.26
C LEU A 222 3.34 -12.35 -0.66
N ALA A 223 3.31 -12.75 0.61
CA ALA A 223 4.47 -13.32 1.30
C ALA A 223 5.06 -14.55 0.59
N GLY A 224 4.21 -15.41 0.01
CA GLY A 224 4.65 -16.56 -0.80
C GLY A 224 5.36 -16.15 -2.08
N LEU A 225 4.88 -15.12 -2.77
CA LEU A 225 5.50 -14.56 -3.96
C LEU A 225 6.89 -13.98 -3.62
N VAL A 226 6.98 -13.19 -2.55
CA VAL A 226 8.24 -12.61 -2.09
C VAL A 226 9.23 -13.71 -1.69
N ALA A 227 8.78 -14.76 -1.01
CA ALA A 227 9.64 -15.90 -0.68
C ALA A 227 10.21 -16.58 -1.94
N ALA A 228 9.38 -16.80 -2.97
CA ALA A 228 9.85 -17.36 -4.25
C ALA A 228 10.87 -16.45 -4.96
N MET A 229 10.72 -15.14 -4.89
CA MET A 229 11.68 -14.17 -5.42
C MET A 229 13.03 -14.24 -4.65
N LEU A 230 12.98 -14.33 -3.32
CA LEU A 230 14.15 -14.41 -2.45
C LEU A 230 14.92 -15.73 -2.56
N GLU A 231 14.28 -16.81 -3.03
CA GLU A 231 14.96 -18.05 -3.41
C GLU A 231 15.86 -17.88 -4.64
N VAL A 232 15.51 -16.96 -5.55
CA VAL A 232 16.34 -16.63 -6.72
C VAL A 232 17.53 -15.77 -6.32
N THR A 233 17.27 -14.69 -5.58
CA THR A 233 18.29 -13.76 -5.12
C THR A 233 17.83 -13.02 -3.87
N LYS A 234 18.76 -12.80 -2.94
CA LYS A 234 18.54 -11.91 -1.79
C LYS A 234 18.85 -10.44 -2.12
N ASP A 235 19.45 -10.18 -3.26
CA ASP A 235 19.78 -8.83 -3.73
C ASP A 235 18.61 -8.21 -4.51
N ILE A 236 17.45 -8.14 -3.86
CA ILE A 236 16.32 -7.33 -4.28
C ILE A 236 16.47 -6.00 -3.58
N HIS A 237 16.45 -4.90 -4.31
CA HIS A 237 16.70 -3.59 -3.73
C HIS A 237 15.46 -2.99 -3.08
N VAL A 238 14.32 -3.06 -3.75
CA VAL A 238 13.06 -2.51 -3.26
C VAL A 238 11.92 -3.46 -3.57
N LEU A 239 11.02 -3.60 -2.62
CA LEU A 239 9.65 -4.10 -2.79
C LEU A 239 8.70 -3.06 -2.22
N ARG A 240 7.55 -2.88 -2.83
CA ARG A 240 6.46 -2.02 -2.37
C ARG A 240 5.14 -2.56 -2.91
N ASP A 241 4.11 -2.58 -2.08
CA ASP A 241 2.75 -2.81 -2.53
C ASP A 241 2.08 -1.48 -2.89
N PRO A 242 1.57 -1.34 -4.12
CA PRO A 242 1.00 -0.10 -4.60
C PRO A 242 -0.48 0.03 -4.19
N THR A 243 -0.73 0.19 -2.89
CA THR A 243 -2.06 0.36 -2.29
C THR A 243 -2.64 1.75 -2.57
N ARG A 244 -2.92 2.56 -1.57
CA ARG A 244 -3.45 3.93 -1.76
C ARG A 244 -2.52 4.80 -2.60
N GLY A 245 -3.10 5.51 -3.57
CA GLY A 245 -2.34 6.29 -4.55
C GLY A 245 -1.72 5.45 -5.67
N GLY A 246 -1.89 4.13 -5.62
CA GLY A 246 -1.52 3.18 -6.66
C GLY A 246 -0.03 3.13 -6.98
N LEU A 247 0.29 2.58 -8.12
CA LEU A 247 1.66 2.44 -8.62
C LEU A 247 2.36 3.81 -8.76
N GLY A 248 1.59 4.85 -9.16
CA GLY A 248 2.11 6.20 -9.33
C GLY A 248 2.67 6.80 -8.04
N ALA A 249 1.95 6.69 -6.92
CA ALA A 249 2.41 7.19 -5.62
C ALA A 249 3.63 6.39 -5.14
N SER A 250 3.55 5.05 -5.14
CA SER A 250 4.62 4.18 -4.67
C SER A 250 5.94 4.40 -5.41
N LEU A 251 5.89 4.56 -6.74
CA LEU A 251 7.10 4.85 -7.53
C LEU A 251 7.68 6.24 -7.23
N ASN A 252 6.85 7.26 -7.00
CA ASN A 252 7.32 8.59 -6.61
C ASN A 252 7.99 8.58 -5.24
N GLU A 253 7.44 7.86 -4.28
CA GLU A 253 8.04 7.70 -2.95
C GLU A 253 9.41 7.02 -3.04
N ILE A 254 9.52 5.95 -3.83
CA ILE A 254 10.79 5.24 -4.05
C ILE A 254 11.81 6.16 -4.75
N ALA A 255 11.41 6.86 -5.82
CA ALA A 255 12.29 7.76 -6.55
C ALA A 255 12.84 8.87 -5.64
N ARG A 256 12.00 9.46 -4.79
CA ARG A 256 12.41 10.49 -3.82
C ARG A 256 13.33 9.94 -2.74
N ALA A 257 12.98 8.78 -2.16
CA ALA A 257 13.76 8.16 -1.10
C ALA A 257 15.15 7.70 -1.55
N SER A 258 15.28 7.27 -2.79
CA SER A 258 16.55 6.83 -3.39
C SER A 258 17.35 7.95 -4.06
N GLY A 259 16.69 9.08 -4.40
CA GLY A 259 17.29 10.14 -5.22
C GLY A 259 17.56 9.73 -6.67
N THR A 260 16.85 8.70 -7.17
CA THR A 260 16.96 8.23 -8.56
C THR A 260 15.73 8.61 -9.38
N GLY A 261 15.80 8.52 -10.71
CA GLY A 261 14.62 8.60 -11.58
C GLY A 261 14.04 7.23 -11.87
N VAL A 262 12.74 7.18 -12.16
CA VAL A 262 12.07 5.96 -12.66
C VAL A 262 11.48 6.25 -14.04
N ARG A 263 11.86 5.44 -15.03
CA ARG A 263 11.34 5.52 -16.40
C ARG A 263 10.47 4.32 -16.69
N LEU A 264 9.16 4.54 -16.80
CA LEU A 264 8.19 3.53 -17.22
C LEU A 264 8.05 3.50 -18.74
N ARG A 265 7.70 2.36 -19.28
CA ARG A 265 7.29 2.14 -20.66
C ARG A 265 5.76 2.04 -20.68
N ASP A 266 5.08 2.98 -21.32
CA ASP A 266 3.62 3.16 -21.33
C ASP A 266 2.86 1.83 -21.52
N ARG A 267 3.15 1.12 -22.61
CA ARG A 267 2.46 -0.13 -22.95
C ARG A 267 2.94 -1.36 -22.19
N ALA A 268 3.91 -1.23 -21.31
CA ALA A 268 4.44 -2.34 -20.52
C ALA A 268 3.73 -2.52 -19.19
N VAL A 269 3.05 -1.48 -18.70
CA VAL A 269 2.23 -1.57 -17.48
C VAL A 269 0.95 -2.34 -17.80
N PRO A 270 0.72 -3.50 -17.18
CA PRO A 270 -0.45 -4.32 -17.48
C PRO A 270 -1.70 -3.71 -16.84
N VAL A 271 -2.57 -3.15 -17.65
CA VAL A 271 -3.89 -2.63 -17.26
C VAL A 271 -4.95 -3.44 -18.00
N PRO A 272 -5.85 -4.16 -17.32
CA PRO A 272 -6.96 -4.87 -17.96
C PRO A 272 -7.86 -3.90 -18.73
N GLU A 273 -8.44 -4.35 -19.83
CA GLU A 273 -9.28 -3.50 -20.69
C GLU A 273 -10.50 -2.96 -19.93
N GLU A 274 -11.11 -3.78 -19.09
CA GLU A 274 -12.22 -3.39 -18.22
C GLU A 274 -11.84 -2.31 -17.22
N VAL A 275 -10.63 -2.39 -16.64
CA VAL A 275 -10.10 -1.37 -15.74
C VAL A 275 -9.79 -0.08 -16.52
N ALA A 276 -9.18 -0.18 -17.69
CA ALA A 276 -8.87 0.98 -18.52
C ALA A 276 -10.15 1.72 -18.94
N ASN A 277 -11.19 0.98 -19.34
CA ASN A 277 -12.49 1.52 -19.72
C ASN A 277 -13.20 2.18 -18.52
N ALA A 278 -13.19 1.54 -17.35
CA ALA A 278 -13.76 2.11 -16.13
C ALA A 278 -13.05 3.40 -15.71
N CYS A 279 -11.72 3.40 -15.73
CA CYS A 279 -10.92 4.59 -15.43
C CYS A 279 -11.19 5.73 -16.42
N ALA A 280 -11.26 5.43 -17.71
CA ALA A 280 -11.58 6.43 -18.74
C ALA A 280 -12.97 7.04 -18.53
N PHE A 281 -13.96 6.24 -18.15
CA PHE A 281 -15.31 6.70 -17.83
C PHE A 281 -15.33 7.60 -16.58
N LEU A 282 -14.56 7.24 -15.55
CA LEU A 282 -14.50 7.97 -14.28
C LEU A 282 -13.52 9.16 -14.31
N GLY A 283 -12.75 9.35 -15.38
CA GLY A 283 -11.70 10.37 -15.46
C GLY A 283 -10.49 10.08 -14.58
N LEU A 284 -10.19 8.81 -14.31
CA LEU A 284 -9.08 8.34 -13.49
C LEU A 284 -7.91 7.87 -14.37
N ASP A 285 -6.68 8.00 -13.85
CA ASP A 285 -5.51 7.34 -14.43
C ASP A 285 -5.27 6.02 -13.67
N PRO A 286 -5.23 4.86 -14.34
CA PRO A 286 -4.99 3.57 -13.70
C PRO A 286 -3.74 3.48 -12.82
N LEU A 287 -2.74 4.31 -13.09
CA LEU A 287 -1.52 4.38 -12.28
C LEU A 287 -1.77 4.80 -10.82
N TYR A 288 -2.87 5.49 -10.56
CA TYR A 288 -3.22 5.97 -9.21
C TYR A 288 -4.34 5.18 -8.55
N VAL A 289 -4.83 4.14 -9.22
CA VAL A 289 -5.85 3.25 -8.66
C VAL A 289 -5.21 2.22 -7.73
N ALA A 290 -5.79 2.06 -6.54
CA ALA A 290 -5.28 1.18 -5.49
C ALA A 290 -5.28 -0.30 -5.90
N ASN A 291 -4.29 -1.04 -5.41
CA ASN A 291 -4.15 -2.49 -5.55
C ASN A 291 -3.92 -3.09 -4.17
N GLU A 292 -4.46 -4.27 -3.89
CA GLU A 292 -4.37 -4.91 -2.57
C GLU A 292 -3.72 -6.32 -2.62
N GLY A 293 -3.25 -6.71 -3.81
CA GLY A 293 -2.58 -7.98 -4.06
C GLY A 293 -1.52 -7.86 -5.16
N ARG A 294 -0.88 -6.70 -5.28
CA ARG A 294 0.23 -6.45 -6.21
C ARG A 294 1.44 -5.91 -5.47
N LEU A 295 2.61 -6.17 -6.04
CA LEU A 295 3.85 -5.52 -5.63
C LEU A 295 4.60 -4.98 -6.83
N VAL A 296 5.41 -3.95 -6.59
CA VAL A 296 6.46 -3.48 -7.50
C VAL A 296 7.81 -3.82 -6.89
N ALA A 297 8.73 -4.31 -7.73
CA ALA A 297 10.07 -4.71 -7.34
C ALA A 297 11.12 -3.94 -8.15
N PHE A 298 12.21 -3.53 -7.48
CA PHE A 298 13.41 -3.00 -8.11
C PHE A 298 14.52 -4.04 -7.94
N VAL A 299 14.98 -4.59 -9.04
CA VAL A 299 15.87 -5.75 -9.10
C VAL A 299 17.08 -5.42 -9.96
N PRO A 300 18.32 -5.75 -9.52
CA PRO A 300 19.50 -5.63 -10.36
C PRO A 300 19.30 -6.29 -11.72
N PRO A 301 19.78 -5.71 -12.82
CA PRO A 301 19.49 -6.19 -14.17
C PRO A 301 19.95 -7.65 -14.39
N GLU A 302 21.03 -8.09 -13.74
CA GLU A 302 21.55 -9.46 -13.80
C GLU A 302 20.60 -10.51 -13.20
N HIS A 303 19.69 -10.11 -12.30
CA HIS A 303 18.71 -10.99 -11.65
C HIS A 303 17.30 -10.83 -12.21
N ALA A 304 17.04 -9.77 -13.00
CA ALA A 304 15.69 -9.36 -13.39
C ALA A 304 14.91 -10.44 -14.15
N GLU A 305 15.56 -11.14 -15.10
CA GLU A 305 14.90 -12.20 -15.87
C GLU A 305 14.54 -13.41 -15.01
N ALA A 306 15.46 -13.84 -14.14
CA ALA A 306 15.23 -14.98 -13.25
C ALA A 306 14.16 -14.68 -12.21
N VAL A 307 14.15 -13.47 -11.61
CA VAL A 307 13.11 -13.02 -10.66
C VAL A 307 11.76 -12.92 -11.37
N LEU A 308 11.70 -12.34 -12.57
CA LEU A 308 10.46 -12.26 -13.35
C LEU A 308 9.91 -13.65 -13.68
N ALA A 309 10.77 -14.60 -14.02
CA ALA A 309 10.38 -16.00 -14.28
C ALA A 309 9.81 -16.67 -13.01
N ALA A 310 10.47 -16.48 -11.85
CA ALA A 310 9.98 -16.98 -10.57
C ALA A 310 8.63 -16.36 -10.18
N MET A 311 8.48 -15.05 -10.39
CA MET A 311 7.20 -14.38 -10.16
C MET A 311 6.10 -15.01 -11.02
N ARG A 312 6.33 -15.20 -12.32
CA ARG A 312 5.34 -15.77 -13.26
C ARG A 312 4.98 -17.21 -12.95
N ALA A 313 5.85 -17.96 -12.31
CA ALA A 313 5.58 -19.33 -11.85
C ALA A 313 4.71 -19.38 -10.59
N HIS A 314 4.57 -18.27 -9.86
CA HIS A 314 3.75 -18.17 -8.66
C HIS A 314 2.31 -17.70 -8.99
N PRO A 315 1.27 -18.23 -8.34
CA PRO A 315 -0.13 -17.84 -8.62
C PRO A 315 -0.38 -16.33 -8.56
N GLN A 316 0.25 -15.60 -7.59
CA GLN A 316 0.08 -14.15 -7.43
C GLN A 316 0.96 -13.32 -8.39
N GLY A 317 1.78 -13.96 -9.21
CA GLY A 317 2.69 -13.31 -10.14
C GLY A 317 2.52 -13.74 -11.61
N THR A 318 1.49 -14.49 -11.97
CA THR A 318 1.28 -15.01 -13.35
C THR A 318 1.24 -13.90 -14.40
N GLY A 319 0.77 -12.70 -14.03
CA GLY A 319 0.74 -11.50 -14.88
C GLY A 319 1.94 -10.58 -14.72
N ALA A 320 3.02 -11.04 -14.07
CA ALA A 320 4.19 -10.19 -13.81
C ALA A 320 4.83 -9.67 -15.10
N ALA A 321 5.21 -8.38 -15.07
CA ALA A 321 5.74 -7.66 -16.22
C ALA A 321 6.88 -6.73 -15.85
N LEU A 322 7.89 -6.66 -16.71
CA LEU A 322 8.94 -5.65 -16.66
C LEU A 322 8.39 -4.34 -17.24
N ILE A 323 8.12 -3.37 -16.37
CA ILE A 323 7.41 -2.14 -16.74
C ILE A 323 8.32 -0.94 -16.97
N GLY A 324 9.58 -1.01 -16.55
CA GLY A 324 10.49 0.12 -16.67
C GLY A 324 11.86 -0.16 -16.10
N GLU A 325 12.57 0.91 -15.81
CA GLU A 325 13.92 0.87 -15.25
C GLU A 325 14.16 2.10 -14.35
N CYS A 326 15.08 1.93 -13.42
CA CYS A 326 15.62 3.02 -12.63
C CYS A 326 16.71 3.73 -13.45
N VAL A 327 16.73 5.06 -13.46
CA VAL A 327 17.65 5.86 -14.27
C VAL A 327 18.35 6.93 -13.43
N ALA A 328 19.52 7.37 -13.89
CA ALA A 328 20.22 8.51 -13.30
C ALA A 328 19.58 9.87 -13.65
N ASP A 329 18.87 9.90 -14.79
CA ASP A 329 18.15 11.08 -15.24
C ASP A 329 16.90 11.31 -14.37
N HIS A 330 16.48 12.56 -14.22
CA HIS A 330 15.27 12.95 -13.49
C HIS A 330 15.24 12.47 -12.02
N PRO A 331 16.28 12.71 -11.21
CA PRO A 331 16.35 12.24 -9.82
C PRO A 331 15.12 12.68 -9.01
N GLY A 332 14.51 11.72 -8.30
CA GLY A 332 13.29 11.94 -7.52
C GLY A 332 11.99 12.03 -8.32
N MET A 333 12.03 11.74 -9.64
CA MET A 333 10.86 11.84 -10.52
C MET A 333 10.53 10.51 -11.20
N VAL A 334 9.26 10.35 -11.51
CA VAL A 334 8.75 9.22 -12.31
C VAL A 334 8.27 9.76 -13.66
N VAL A 335 8.70 9.13 -14.74
CA VAL A 335 8.30 9.49 -16.09
C VAL A 335 7.81 8.27 -16.88
N VAL A 336 6.85 8.47 -17.76
CA VAL A 336 6.38 7.47 -18.72
C VAL A 336 6.87 7.85 -20.11
N ALA A 337 7.64 6.97 -20.74
CA ALA A 337 8.01 7.11 -22.14
C ALA A 337 6.82 6.68 -23.02
N THR A 338 6.24 7.63 -23.76
CA THR A 338 5.08 7.37 -24.61
C THR A 338 5.49 6.74 -25.95
N GLY A 339 4.58 5.96 -26.55
CA GLY A 339 4.81 5.30 -27.84
C GLY A 339 5.05 6.26 -29.02
N LEU A 340 4.85 7.58 -28.83
CA LEU A 340 5.09 8.63 -29.82
C LEU A 340 6.44 9.35 -29.62
N GLY A 341 7.30 8.87 -28.73
CA GLY A 341 8.61 9.44 -28.43
C GLY A 341 8.59 10.63 -27.47
N GLY A 342 7.44 10.96 -26.88
CA GLY A 342 7.30 11.94 -25.81
C GLY A 342 7.52 11.32 -24.43
N THR A 343 7.59 12.19 -23.41
CA THR A 343 7.69 11.80 -22.01
C THR A 343 6.61 12.53 -21.22
N ARG A 344 5.87 11.78 -20.37
CA ARG A 344 4.89 12.31 -19.42
C ARG A 344 5.41 12.11 -18.01
N VAL A 345 5.33 13.14 -17.18
CA VAL A 345 5.63 13.04 -15.76
C VAL A 345 4.45 12.36 -15.05
N VAL A 346 4.75 11.47 -14.11
CA VAL A 346 3.79 10.87 -13.16
C VAL A 346 4.03 11.56 -11.83
N ASP A 347 3.18 12.50 -11.48
CA ASP A 347 3.30 13.27 -10.24
C ASP A 347 2.75 12.53 -9.03
N LEU A 348 3.24 12.87 -7.83
CA LEU A 348 2.60 12.44 -6.58
C LEU A 348 1.25 13.18 -6.42
N PRO A 349 0.11 12.47 -6.28
CA PRO A 349 -1.17 13.10 -6.12
C PRO A 349 -1.21 13.92 -4.81
N LEU A 350 -1.90 15.07 -4.83
CA LEU A 350 -2.05 15.92 -3.65
C LEU A 350 -2.88 15.25 -2.54
N GLY A 351 -3.85 14.44 -2.92
CA GLY A 351 -4.74 13.74 -2.03
C GLY A 351 -5.36 12.52 -2.68
N GLU A 352 -6.28 11.89 -1.99
CA GLU A 352 -6.91 10.64 -2.41
C GLU A 352 -7.89 10.86 -3.56
N GLN A 353 -7.72 10.12 -4.65
CA GLN A 353 -8.67 10.09 -5.76
C GLN A 353 -9.86 9.15 -5.48
N LEU A 354 -9.63 8.10 -4.69
CA LEU A 354 -10.61 7.08 -4.33
C LEU A 354 -10.68 6.90 -2.81
N PRO A 355 -11.44 7.74 -2.07
CA PRO A 355 -11.49 7.68 -0.61
C PRO A 355 -12.12 6.37 -0.11
N ARG A 356 -11.65 5.88 1.05
CA ARG A 356 -12.20 4.72 1.76
C ARG A 356 -12.17 3.44 0.91
N ILE A 357 -11.06 3.19 0.28
CA ILE A 357 -10.85 2.05 -0.61
C ILE A 357 -10.30 0.84 0.15
N CYS A 358 -9.58 1.09 1.24
CA CYS A 358 -8.99 0.08 2.12
C CYS A 358 -9.08 0.44 3.60
#